data_2a945e64e11131f2bf95ef57725999d1
#
_entry.id   2a945e64e11131f2bf95ef57725999d1
#
_cell.length_a   1.000
_cell.length_b   1.000
_cell.length_c   1.000
_cell.angle_alpha   90.00
_cell.angle_beta   90.00
_cell.angle_gamma   90.00
#
_symmetry.space_group_name_H-M   'P 1'
#
loop_
_entity.id
_entity.type
_entity.pdbx_description
1 polymer ?
#
loop_
_entity_poly.entity_id
_entity_poly.type
_entity_poly.pdbx_seq_one_letter_code
_entity_poly.pdbx_strand_id
1 'polypeptide(L)'
;MTKQEASERYNIPIWLMDEYESWGLCREGRYDDSDLERISMIMTLHDVGFTNSEVETYMRLLLEGDHTNEQRMQMLTQKRDHALDEIHFKEAQLARLDYLRHNISNAKKN
;
A
#
# COMPACT_ATOMS: atom_id res chain seq x y z
N MET A 1 -4.88 -7.93 -23.78
CA MET A 1 -6.21 -8.13 -23.15
C MET A 1 -6.85 -6.78 -22.91
N THR A 2 -8.17 -6.73 -22.90
CA THR A 2 -8.90 -5.47 -22.67
C THR A 2 -8.90 -5.12 -21.18
N LYS A 3 -9.24 -3.87 -20.87
CA LYS A 3 -9.42 -3.40 -19.50
C LYS A 3 -10.38 -4.27 -18.70
N GLN A 4 -11.53 -4.58 -19.29
CA GLN A 4 -12.54 -5.39 -18.62
C GLN A 4 -12.07 -6.83 -18.40
N GLU A 5 -11.44 -7.43 -19.38
CA GLU A 5 -10.86 -8.77 -19.25
C GLU A 5 -9.81 -8.83 -18.13
N ALA A 6 -8.92 -7.85 -18.10
CA ALA A 6 -7.88 -7.76 -17.07
C ALA A 6 -8.49 -7.58 -15.69
N SER A 7 -9.48 -6.70 -15.55
CA SER A 7 -10.17 -6.45 -14.29
C SER A 7 -10.84 -7.72 -13.75
N GLU A 8 -11.57 -8.43 -14.60
CA GLU A 8 -12.30 -9.64 -14.21
C GLU A 8 -11.35 -10.80 -13.90
N ARG A 9 -10.35 -10.99 -14.75
CA ARG A 9 -9.44 -12.14 -14.66
C ARG A 9 -8.50 -12.03 -13.45
N TYR A 10 -8.03 -10.83 -13.13
CA TYR A 10 -7.04 -10.60 -12.06
C TYR A 10 -7.63 -9.88 -10.84
N ASN A 11 -8.96 -9.68 -10.85
CA ASN A 11 -9.65 -9.03 -9.75
C ASN A 11 -9.08 -7.64 -9.43
N ILE A 12 -8.83 -6.84 -10.47
CA ILE A 12 -8.28 -5.50 -10.36
C ILE A 12 -9.43 -4.49 -10.31
N PRO A 13 -9.49 -3.61 -9.28
CA PRO A 13 -10.50 -2.56 -9.23
C PRO A 13 -10.41 -1.64 -10.45
N ILE A 14 -11.56 -1.30 -11.03
CA ILE A 14 -11.61 -0.42 -12.21
C ILE A 14 -11.00 0.95 -11.91
N TRP A 15 -11.24 1.50 -10.71
CA TRP A 15 -10.70 2.81 -10.33
C TRP A 15 -9.16 2.82 -10.39
N LEU A 16 -8.53 1.71 -10.03
CA LEU A 16 -7.07 1.58 -10.08
C LEU A 16 -6.57 1.56 -11.52
N MET A 17 -7.29 0.89 -12.39
CA MET A 17 -6.97 0.85 -13.82
C MET A 17 -7.14 2.24 -14.46
N ASP A 18 -8.18 2.97 -14.07
CA ASP A 18 -8.40 4.35 -14.53
C ASP A 18 -7.26 5.25 -14.08
N GLU A 19 -6.82 5.12 -12.84
CA GLU A 19 -5.66 5.84 -12.30
C GLU A 19 -4.41 5.54 -13.11
N TYR A 20 -4.12 4.27 -13.34
CA TYR A 20 -2.97 3.83 -14.12
C TYR A 20 -3.00 4.41 -15.55
N GLU A 21 -4.15 4.36 -16.21
CA GLU A 21 -4.32 4.94 -17.54
C GLU A 21 -4.10 6.45 -17.55
N SER A 22 -4.54 7.15 -16.49
CA SER A 22 -4.37 8.59 -16.37
C SER A 22 -2.90 9.01 -16.32
N TRP A 23 -1.99 8.12 -15.96
CA TRP A 23 -0.56 8.39 -15.92
C TRP A 23 0.11 8.28 -17.30
N GLY A 24 -0.62 7.83 -18.30
CA GLY A 24 -0.11 7.72 -19.67
C GLY A 24 0.85 6.57 -19.92
N LEU A 25 0.86 5.57 -19.05
CA LEU A 25 1.78 4.43 -19.12
C LEU A 25 1.23 3.26 -19.92
N CYS A 26 -0.06 3.28 -20.22
CA CYS A 26 -0.78 2.21 -20.88
C CYS A 26 -1.20 2.64 -22.29
N ARG A 27 -1.11 1.72 -23.25
CA ARG A 27 -1.68 1.93 -24.58
C ARG A 27 -3.19 1.77 -24.50
N GLU A 28 -3.92 2.65 -25.21
CA GLU A 28 -5.38 2.65 -25.18
C GLU A 28 -5.98 1.26 -25.39
N GLY A 29 -6.78 0.85 -24.41
CA GLY A 29 -7.61 -0.34 -24.49
C GLY A 29 -6.91 -1.68 -24.40
N ARG A 30 -5.59 -1.71 -24.24
CA ARG A 30 -4.84 -2.98 -24.18
C ARG A 30 -3.92 -3.03 -22.97
N TYR A 31 -3.97 -4.20 -22.30
CA TYR A 31 -3.12 -4.51 -21.16
C TYR A 31 -2.25 -5.70 -21.51
N ASP A 32 -0.94 -5.52 -21.49
CA ASP A 32 0.03 -6.60 -21.68
C ASP A 32 0.63 -7.04 -20.35
N ASP A 33 1.57 -7.98 -20.37
CA ASP A 33 2.21 -8.49 -19.17
C ASP A 33 2.95 -7.41 -18.38
N SER A 34 3.56 -6.45 -19.07
CA SER A 34 4.23 -5.31 -18.41
C SER A 34 3.24 -4.46 -17.64
N ASP A 35 2.06 -4.20 -18.22
CA ASP A 35 1.00 -3.45 -17.54
C ASP A 35 0.51 -4.19 -16.31
N LEU A 36 0.35 -5.50 -16.40
CA LEU A 36 -0.11 -6.32 -15.28
C LEU A 36 0.92 -6.33 -14.15
N GLU A 37 2.22 -6.40 -14.46
CA GLU A 37 3.28 -6.31 -13.46
C GLU A 37 3.26 -4.95 -12.75
N ARG A 38 3.10 -3.87 -13.51
CA ARG A 38 3.01 -2.52 -12.94
C ARG A 38 1.79 -2.36 -12.03
N ILE A 39 0.64 -2.87 -12.47
CA ILE A 39 -0.60 -2.84 -11.68
C ILE A 39 -0.44 -3.64 -10.40
N SER A 40 0.21 -4.81 -10.47
CA SER A 40 0.52 -5.61 -9.28
C SER A 40 1.35 -4.83 -8.27
N MET A 41 2.37 -4.11 -8.74
CA MET A 41 3.19 -3.23 -7.89
C MET A 41 2.34 -2.12 -7.27
N ILE A 42 1.48 -1.48 -8.06
CA ILE A 42 0.58 -0.42 -7.58
C ILE A 42 -0.33 -0.94 -6.46
N MET A 43 -0.90 -2.13 -6.64
CA MET A 43 -1.74 -2.76 -5.63
C MET A 43 -0.97 -3.01 -4.35
N THR A 44 0.27 -3.51 -4.45
CA THR A 44 1.14 -3.73 -3.31
C THR A 44 1.44 -2.43 -2.57
N LEU A 45 1.75 -1.36 -3.28
CA LEU A 45 2.02 -0.05 -2.69
C LEU A 45 0.81 0.50 -1.92
N HIS A 46 -0.40 0.37 -2.49
CA HIS A 46 -1.62 0.73 -1.78
C HIS A 46 -1.81 -0.11 -0.51
N ASP A 47 -1.56 -1.40 -0.60
CA ASP A 47 -1.72 -2.31 0.53
C ASP A 47 -0.80 -1.95 1.70
N VAL A 48 0.39 -1.43 1.41
CA VAL A 48 1.33 -1.03 2.47
C VAL A 48 1.16 0.44 2.89
N GLY A 49 0.10 1.10 2.44
CA GLY A 49 -0.30 2.41 2.95
C GLY A 49 0.11 3.61 2.11
N PHE A 50 0.53 3.42 0.87
CA PHE A 50 0.82 4.53 -0.03
C PHE A 50 -0.49 5.20 -0.48
N THR A 51 -0.49 6.53 -0.50
CA THR A 51 -1.59 7.31 -1.12
C THR A 51 -1.46 7.25 -2.64
N ASN A 52 -2.52 7.64 -3.37
CA ASN A 52 -2.48 7.70 -4.84
C ASN A 52 -1.31 8.54 -5.35
N SER A 53 -1.08 9.68 -4.74
CA SER A 53 0.02 10.58 -5.11
C SER A 53 1.38 9.94 -4.89
N GLU A 54 1.56 9.25 -3.77
CA GLU A 54 2.79 8.55 -3.44
C GLU A 54 3.03 7.37 -4.39
N VAL A 55 1.99 6.63 -4.73
CA VAL A 55 2.08 5.53 -5.71
C VAL A 55 2.55 6.05 -7.06
N GLU A 56 1.96 7.15 -7.53
CA GLU A 56 2.36 7.76 -8.80
C GLU A 56 3.84 8.16 -8.78
N THR A 57 4.29 8.82 -7.73
CA THR A 57 5.69 9.21 -7.57
C THR A 57 6.62 8.00 -7.60
N TYR A 58 6.29 6.97 -6.83
CA TYR A 58 7.08 5.74 -6.78
C TYR A 58 7.16 5.07 -8.15
N MET A 59 6.03 4.96 -8.83
CA MET A 59 5.97 4.31 -10.15
C MET A 59 6.76 5.09 -11.21
N ARG A 60 6.72 6.41 -11.18
CA ARG A 60 7.52 7.24 -12.08
C ARG A 60 9.01 7.03 -11.84
N LEU A 61 9.43 6.97 -10.59
CA LEU A 61 10.82 6.69 -10.21
C LEU A 61 11.24 5.29 -10.67
N LEU A 62 10.40 4.29 -10.44
CA LEU A 62 10.66 2.91 -10.85
C LEU A 62 10.92 2.83 -12.36
N LEU A 63 10.11 3.52 -13.15
CA LEU A 63 10.20 3.52 -14.61
C LEU A 63 11.40 4.31 -15.12
N GLU A 64 11.93 5.25 -14.34
CA GLU A 64 13.16 5.96 -14.69
C GLU A 64 14.39 5.05 -14.64
N GLY A 65 14.36 4.04 -13.75
CA GLY A 65 15.43 3.05 -13.67
C GLY A 65 16.11 2.95 -12.32
N ASP A 66 17.18 2.15 -12.30
CA ASP A 66 17.87 1.74 -11.06
C ASP A 66 18.55 2.92 -10.34
N HIS A 67 18.85 4.01 -11.02
CA HIS A 67 19.43 5.20 -10.39
C HIS A 67 18.47 5.85 -9.36
N THR A 68 17.19 5.46 -9.35
CA THR A 68 16.20 5.92 -8.38
C THR A 68 16.05 4.98 -7.18
N ASN A 69 16.84 3.91 -7.10
CA ASN A 69 16.72 2.91 -6.04
C ASN A 69 16.78 3.53 -4.63
N GLU A 70 17.68 4.49 -4.43
CA GLU A 70 17.84 5.14 -3.14
C GLU A 70 16.60 5.95 -2.74
N GLN A 71 16.04 6.70 -3.68
CA GLN A 71 14.82 7.49 -3.46
C GLN A 71 13.63 6.59 -3.14
N ARG A 72 13.49 5.49 -3.89
CA ARG A 72 12.41 4.53 -3.64
C ARG A 72 12.58 3.84 -2.30
N MET A 73 13.82 3.49 -1.94
CA MET A 73 14.12 2.91 -0.64
C MET A 73 13.72 3.85 0.50
N GLN A 74 13.98 5.15 0.36
CA GLN A 74 13.58 6.15 1.36
C GLN A 74 12.06 6.18 1.53
N MET A 75 11.31 6.13 0.44
CA MET A 75 9.85 6.11 0.50
C MET A 75 9.34 4.88 1.25
N LEU A 76 9.91 3.72 0.97
CA LEU A 76 9.54 2.47 1.63
C LEU A 76 9.93 2.48 3.12
N THR A 77 11.10 2.99 3.43
CA THR A 77 11.59 3.08 4.82
C THR A 77 10.71 3.99 5.66
N GLN A 78 10.28 5.12 5.12
CA GLN A 78 9.36 6.03 5.82
C GLN A 78 8.04 5.34 6.15
N LYS A 79 7.49 4.56 5.22
CA LYS A 79 6.25 3.81 5.48
C LYS A 79 6.45 2.73 6.53
N ARG A 80 7.61 2.04 6.46
CA ARG A 80 7.96 1.02 7.46
C ARG A 80 8.08 1.62 8.86
N ASP A 81 8.77 2.75 8.98
CA ASP A 81 8.96 3.41 10.26
C ASP A 81 7.63 3.90 10.84
N HIS A 82 6.77 4.45 9.99
CA HIS A 82 5.43 4.87 10.40
C HIS A 82 4.59 3.68 10.90
N ALA A 83 4.66 2.55 10.20
CA ALA A 83 3.97 1.33 10.61
C ALA A 83 4.48 0.82 11.97
N LEU A 84 5.79 0.90 12.22
CA LEU A 84 6.37 0.54 13.52
C LEU A 84 5.85 1.45 14.63
N ASP A 85 5.76 2.75 14.38
CA ASP A 85 5.22 3.70 15.36
C ASP A 85 3.76 3.37 15.69
N GLU A 86 2.97 3.01 14.69
CA GLU A 86 1.59 2.57 14.89
C GLU A 86 1.50 1.31 15.74
N ILE A 87 2.37 0.34 15.49
CA ILE A 87 2.44 -0.91 16.27
C ILE A 87 2.77 -0.60 17.73
N HIS A 88 3.79 0.21 17.97
CA HIS A 88 4.20 0.60 19.33
C HIS A 88 3.08 1.34 20.06
N PHE A 89 2.38 2.21 19.36
CA PHE A 89 1.23 2.92 19.92
C PHE A 89 0.11 1.96 20.30
N LYS A 90 -0.19 0.98 19.45
CA LYS A 90 -1.20 -0.05 19.72
C LYS A 90 -0.79 -0.94 20.89
N GLU A 91 0.47 -1.30 20.99
CA GLU A 91 1.00 -2.06 22.12
C GLU A 91 0.82 -1.30 23.44
N ALA A 92 1.08 -0.01 23.45
CA ALA A 92 0.89 0.83 24.62
C ALA A 92 -0.58 0.92 25.02
N GLN A 93 -1.48 1.05 24.05
CA GLN A 93 -2.92 1.05 24.28
C GLN A 93 -3.38 -0.27 24.88
N LEU A 94 -2.89 -1.39 24.34
CA LEU A 94 -3.23 -2.73 24.83
C LEU A 94 -2.78 -2.90 26.27
N ALA A 95 -1.56 -2.47 26.60
CA ALA A 95 -1.04 -2.54 27.96
C ALA A 95 -1.92 -1.75 28.96
N ARG A 96 -2.39 -0.58 28.56
CA ARG A 96 -3.30 0.23 29.38
C ARG A 96 -4.65 -0.45 29.58
N LEU A 97 -5.19 -1.05 28.55
CA LEU A 97 -6.44 -1.82 28.65
C LEU A 97 -6.30 -3.00 29.59
N ASP A 98 -5.20 -3.73 29.50
CA ASP A 98 -4.92 -4.86 30.37
C ASP A 98 -4.76 -4.42 31.83
N TYR A 99 -4.12 -3.29 32.07
CA TYR A 99 -4.01 -2.71 33.40
C TYR A 99 -5.38 -2.38 34.00
N LEU A 100 -6.27 -1.77 33.23
CA LEU A 100 -7.62 -1.44 33.68
C LEU A 100 -8.44 -2.70 33.96
N ARG A 101 -8.33 -3.70 33.09
CA ARG A 101 -9.00 -5.00 33.30
C ARG A 101 -8.52 -5.69 34.57
N HIS A 102 -7.22 -5.65 34.80
CA HIS A 102 -6.60 -6.23 35.98
C HIS A 102 -7.12 -5.56 37.25
N ASN A 103 -7.24 -4.24 37.27
CA ASN A 103 -7.77 -3.49 38.42
C ASN A 103 -9.22 -3.90 38.75
N ILE A 104 -10.06 -4.06 37.74
CA ILE A 104 -11.44 -4.50 37.93
C ILE A 104 -11.49 -5.94 38.48
N SER A 105 -10.66 -6.82 37.93
CA SER A 105 -10.55 -8.21 38.37
C SER A 105 -10.14 -8.29 39.87
N ASN A 106 -9.16 -7.49 40.28
CA ASN A 106 -8.70 -7.45 41.68
C ASN A 106 -9.76 -6.87 42.60
N ALA A 107 -10.49 -5.85 42.17
CA ALA A 107 -11.60 -5.28 42.98
C ALA A 107 -12.69 -6.30 43.23
N LYS A 108 -12.98 -7.20 42.30
CA LYS A 108 -13.97 -8.27 42.47
C LYS A 108 -13.56 -9.36 43.45
N LYS A 109 -12.25 -9.52 43.69
CA LYS A 109 -11.73 -10.54 44.61
C LYS A 109 -11.83 -10.12 46.10
N ASN A 110 -12.03 -8.85 46.33
CA ASN A 110 -12.20 -8.30 47.67
C ASN A 110 -13.66 -8.13 48.01
#